data_b6ea8024701aeaf66784266deb28e95a
#
_entry.id   b6ea8024701aeaf66784266deb28e95a
#
_cell.length_a   1.000
_cell.length_b   1.000
_cell.length_c   1.000
_cell.angle_alpha   90.00
_cell.angle_beta   90.00
_cell.angle_gamma   90.00
#
_symmetry.space_group_name_H-M   'P 1'
#
loop_
_entity.id
_entity.type
_entity.pdbx_description
1 polymer ?
#
loop_
_entity_poly.entity_id
_entity_poly.type
_entity_poly.pdbx_seq_one_letter_code
_entity_poly.pdbx_strand_id
1 'polypeptide(L)'
;VEAMRKEGITKEEIGREKFLERAWAWKDQYGGRIVEQLKKLGSSCDWDRLRFTMDEGCNKAVNHVFKKLYDKGLIYRGERIINWCPHCKTSISDAEVVFEEKEGSFWHLRYPLSDGSGYIELATTRPETMLGDTAVAVHPDDERYKALVGKTVILPLVNKEIPIIADSYVEQDFGTGAVSYTHLRA
;
A
#
# COMPACT_ATOMS: atom_id res chain seq x y z
N VAL A 1 17.89 9.14 -14.08
CA VAL A 1 17.89 7.68 -14.31
C VAL A 1 18.04 7.39 -15.81
N GLU A 2 17.16 7.91 -16.69
CA GLU A 2 17.20 7.65 -18.13
C GLU A 2 18.55 8.04 -18.79
N ALA A 3 19.11 9.20 -18.44
CA ALA A 3 20.44 9.62 -18.93
C ALA A 3 21.53 8.62 -18.50
N MET A 4 21.48 8.14 -17.25
CA MET A 4 22.41 7.14 -16.74
C MET A 4 22.26 5.80 -17.46
N ARG A 5 21.02 5.40 -17.77
CA ARG A 5 20.75 4.16 -18.54
C ARG A 5 21.40 4.21 -19.93
N LYS A 6 21.36 5.38 -20.59
CA LYS A 6 22.05 5.57 -21.88
C LYS A 6 23.57 5.49 -21.78
N GLU A 7 24.12 5.80 -20.61
CA GLU A 7 25.54 5.68 -20.29
C GLU A 7 25.92 4.26 -19.80
N GLY A 8 24.93 3.36 -19.63
CA GLY A 8 25.15 2.00 -19.10
C GLY A 8 25.41 1.97 -17.60
N ILE A 9 25.02 3.00 -16.85
CA ILE A 9 25.28 3.15 -15.41
C ILE A 9 23.96 3.03 -14.65
N THR A 10 23.97 2.27 -13.54
CA THR A 10 22.83 2.15 -12.62
C THR A 10 23.03 3.02 -11.38
N LYS A 11 21.91 3.38 -10.72
CA LYS A 11 21.96 4.17 -9.47
C LYS A 11 22.57 3.38 -8.32
N GLU A 12 22.42 2.07 -8.35
CA GLU A 12 22.98 1.13 -7.38
C GLU A 12 24.51 1.09 -7.44
N GLU A 13 25.09 1.10 -8.65
CA GLU A 13 26.55 1.09 -8.85
C GLU A 13 27.25 2.35 -8.37
N ILE A 14 26.64 3.51 -8.59
CA ILE A 14 27.26 4.78 -8.18
C ILE A 14 26.99 5.18 -6.74
N GLY A 15 25.97 4.58 -6.12
CA GLY A 15 25.55 4.90 -4.76
C GLY A 15 24.77 6.22 -4.63
N ARG A 16 24.23 6.46 -3.43
CA ARG A 16 23.32 7.57 -3.16
C ARG A 16 23.95 8.94 -3.40
N GLU A 17 25.15 9.16 -2.91
CA GLU A 17 25.80 10.49 -2.95
C GLU A 17 26.03 10.94 -4.40
N LYS A 18 26.70 10.12 -5.20
CA LYS A 18 26.94 10.43 -6.62
C LYS A 18 25.66 10.51 -7.43
N PHE A 19 24.64 9.72 -7.07
CA PHE A 19 23.33 9.87 -7.70
C PHE A 19 22.70 11.23 -7.41
N LEU A 20 22.76 11.72 -6.16
CA LEU A 20 22.24 13.04 -5.79
C LEU A 20 23.02 14.17 -6.48
N GLU A 21 24.34 14.09 -6.54
CA GLU A 21 25.17 15.08 -7.29
C GLU A 21 24.70 15.18 -8.74
N ARG A 22 24.52 14.07 -9.42
CA ARG A 22 24.00 14.04 -10.80
C ARG A 22 22.56 14.57 -10.91
N ALA A 23 21.72 14.29 -9.94
CA ALA A 23 20.34 14.78 -9.91
C ALA A 23 20.30 16.30 -9.76
N TRP A 24 21.14 16.87 -8.89
CA TRP A 24 21.28 18.32 -8.72
C TRP A 24 21.86 18.99 -9.96
N ALA A 25 22.91 18.44 -10.55
CA ALA A 25 23.47 18.95 -11.81
C ALA A 25 22.42 18.96 -12.93
N TRP A 26 21.60 17.91 -13.04
CA TRP A 26 20.49 17.86 -13.99
C TRP A 26 19.44 18.95 -13.72
N LYS A 27 19.07 19.13 -12.44
CA LYS A 27 18.13 20.20 -12.03
C LYS A 27 18.68 21.58 -12.40
N ASP A 28 19.96 21.85 -12.18
CA ASP A 28 20.58 23.15 -12.49
C ASP A 28 20.65 23.38 -13.99
N GLN A 29 20.92 22.37 -14.79
CA GLN A 29 20.97 22.45 -16.25
C GLN A 29 19.60 22.67 -16.88
N TYR A 30 18.55 22.00 -16.38
CA TYR A 30 17.22 21.95 -17.03
C TYR A 30 16.11 22.66 -16.26
N GLY A 31 16.26 22.90 -14.97
CA GLY A 31 15.21 23.45 -14.10
C GLY A 31 14.80 24.88 -14.46
N GLY A 32 15.72 25.67 -15.00
CA GLY A 32 15.42 27.02 -15.48
C GLY A 32 14.72 27.09 -16.85
N ARG A 33 14.76 26.01 -17.64
CA ARG A 33 14.23 25.99 -19.01
C ARG A 33 12.74 26.25 -19.09
N ILE A 34 11.96 25.63 -18.22
CA ILE A 34 10.50 25.82 -18.16
C ILE A 34 10.14 27.26 -17.78
N VAL A 35 10.92 27.91 -16.92
CA VAL A 35 10.72 29.30 -16.50
C VAL A 35 10.92 30.23 -17.71
N GLU A 36 11.98 30.04 -18.47
CA GLU A 36 12.23 30.81 -19.67
C GLU A 36 11.18 30.60 -20.77
N GLN A 37 10.67 29.38 -20.90
CA GLN A 37 9.56 29.05 -21.79
C GLN A 37 8.28 29.79 -21.39
N LEU A 38 7.93 29.76 -20.09
CA LEU A 38 6.74 30.45 -19.57
C LEU A 38 6.84 31.96 -19.72
N LYS A 39 8.03 32.57 -19.52
CA LYS A 39 8.27 33.99 -19.78
C LYS A 39 8.03 34.34 -21.26
N LYS A 40 8.52 33.48 -22.17
CA LYS A 40 8.30 33.67 -23.62
C LYS A 40 6.85 33.57 -24.04
N LEU A 41 6.06 32.76 -23.33
CA LEU A 41 4.61 32.63 -23.52
C LEU A 41 3.84 33.81 -22.92
N GLY A 42 4.49 34.75 -22.24
CA GLY A 42 3.86 35.90 -21.62
C GLY A 42 3.12 35.59 -20.30
N SER A 43 3.47 34.48 -19.65
CA SER A 43 2.86 34.12 -18.36
C SER A 43 3.23 35.15 -17.27
N SER A 44 2.23 35.71 -16.59
CA SER A 44 2.43 36.64 -15.48
C SER A 44 2.57 35.88 -14.17
N CYS A 45 3.80 35.67 -13.76
CA CYS A 45 4.16 35.07 -12.47
C CYS A 45 5.13 35.97 -11.71
N ASP A 46 5.20 35.84 -10.42
CA ASP A 46 6.21 36.51 -9.60
C ASP A 46 7.54 35.72 -9.69
N TRP A 47 8.32 36.06 -10.68
CA TRP A 47 9.58 35.38 -10.99
C TRP A 47 10.66 35.59 -9.93
N ASP A 48 10.57 36.66 -9.14
CA ASP A 48 11.52 36.94 -8.05
C ASP A 48 11.32 36.02 -6.87
N ARG A 49 10.11 35.45 -6.73
CA ARG A 49 9.77 34.44 -5.70
C ARG A 49 9.76 33.02 -6.25
N LEU A 50 10.50 32.76 -7.29
CA LEU A 50 10.65 31.40 -7.80
C LEU A 50 11.18 30.47 -6.72
N ARG A 51 10.50 29.34 -6.50
CA ARG A 51 10.87 28.33 -5.53
C ARG A 51 11.00 26.98 -6.21
N PHE A 52 11.88 26.16 -5.69
CA PHE A 52 11.98 24.75 -6.02
C PHE A 52 11.51 23.92 -4.84
N THR A 53 10.62 22.93 -5.10
CA THR A 53 9.95 22.16 -4.03
C THR A 53 10.92 21.45 -3.08
N MET A 54 12.16 21.21 -3.49
CA MET A 54 13.21 20.59 -2.66
C MET A 54 14.27 21.61 -2.20
N ASP A 55 14.01 22.92 -2.31
CA ASP A 55 14.91 23.92 -1.75
C ASP A 55 14.89 23.89 -0.21
N GLU A 56 15.89 24.51 0.42
CA GLU A 56 16.04 24.50 1.87
C GLU A 56 14.81 25.07 2.59
N GLY A 57 14.21 26.14 2.09
CA GLY A 57 13.02 26.76 2.70
C GLY A 57 11.79 25.87 2.63
N CYS A 58 11.54 25.25 1.46
CA CYS A 58 10.47 24.30 1.30
C CYS A 58 10.69 23.04 2.15
N ASN A 59 11.92 22.54 2.23
CA ASN A 59 12.27 21.41 3.09
C ASN A 59 12.02 21.71 4.57
N LYS A 60 12.43 22.88 5.04
CA LYS A 60 12.14 23.32 6.44
C LYS A 60 10.63 23.40 6.70
N ALA A 61 9.86 23.93 5.76
CA ALA A 61 8.42 24.04 5.88
C ALA A 61 7.73 22.66 5.97
N VAL A 62 8.11 21.73 5.09
CA VAL A 62 7.60 20.36 5.10
C VAL A 62 7.90 19.67 6.42
N ASN A 63 9.14 19.71 6.87
CA ASN A 63 9.54 19.10 8.15
C ASN A 63 8.81 19.74 9.35
N HIS A 64 8.60 21.06 9.34
CA HIS A 64 7.85 21.75 10.38
C HIS A 64 6.39 21.28 10.42
N VAL A 65 5.72 21.21 9.27
CA VAL A 65 4.34 20.76 9.17
C VAL A 65 4.22 19.29 9.60
N PHE A 66 5.09 18.43 9.12
CA PHE A 66 5.10 17.01 9.50
C PHE A 66 5.22 16.84 11.02
N LYS A 67 6.22 17.52 11.63
CA LYS A 67 6.38 17.50 13.09
C LYS A 67 5.15 17.99 13.83
N LYS A 68 4.57 19.10 13.39
CA LYS A 68 3.36 19.67 14.01
C LYS A 68 2.15 18.74 13.94
N LEU A 69 1.99 18.01 12.83
CA LEU A 69 0.91 17.01 12.68
C LEU A 69 1.17 15.79 13.58
N TYR A 70 2.41 15.35 13.68
CA TYR A 70 2.80 14.27 14.59
C TYR A 70 2.56 14.64 16.05
N ASP A 71 3.00 15.83 16.49
CA ASP A 71 2.79 16.34 17.84
C ASP A 71 1.30 16.46 18.23
N LYS A 72 0.42 16.63 17.23
CA LYS A 72 -1.04 16.66 17.42
C LYS A 72 -1.69 15.26 17.36
N GLY A 73 -0.93 14.20 17.18
CA GLY A 73 -1.44 12.84 17.06
C GLY A 73 -2.21 12.55 15.74
N LEU A 74 -2.13 13.45 14.75
CA LEU A 74 -2.81 13.28 13.45
C LEU A 74 -2.01 12.39 12.48
N ILE A 75 -0.73 12.22 12.73
CA ILE A 75 0.16 11.30 11.99
C ILE A 75 0.73 10.32 12.99
N TYR A 76 0.68 9.04 12.65
CA TYR A 76 1.26 7.97 13.44
C TYR A 76 1.92 6.94 12.52
N ARG A 77 2.85 6.17 13.07
CA ARG A 77 3.43 5.02 12.37
C ARG A 77 2.52 3.81 12.55
N GLY A 78 2.10 3.22 11.44
CA GLY A 78 1.25 2.03 11.45
C GLY A 78 1.48 1.18 10.22
N GLU A 79 0.98 -0.04 10.27
CA GLU A 79 1.01 -0.97 9.15
C GLU A 79 -0.29 -0.83 8.34
N ARG A 80 -0.17 -0.73 7.04
CA ARG A 80 -1.29 -0.63 6.09
C ARG A 80 -0.95 -1.40 4.83
N ILE A 81 -1.97 -1.94 4.17
CA ILE A 81 -1.81 -2.49 2.82
C ILE A 81 -1.61 -1.32 1.87
N ILE A 82 -0.55 -1.39 1.07
CA ILE A 82 -0.17 -0.38 0.09
C ILE A 82 0.00 -1.01 -1.29
N ASN A 83 -0.18 -0.21 -2.34
CA ASN A 83 0.16 -0.62 -3.68
C ASN A 83 1.69 -0.60 -3.85
N TRP A 84 2.25 -1.71 -4.29
CA TRP A 84 3.69 -1.92 -4.42
C TRP A 84 4.06 -2.33 -5.83
N CYS A 85 5.02 -1.65 -6.45
CA CYS A 85 5.58 -2.04 -7.74
C CYS A 85 6.81 -2.93 -7.55
N PRO A 86 6.74 -4.22 -7.90
CA PRO A 86 7.90 -5.13 -7.75
C PRO A 86 9.04 -4.82 -8.71
N HIS A 87 8.78 -4.15 -9.84
CA HIS A 87 9.80 -3.71 -10.79
C HIS A 87 10.59 -2.51 -10.25
N CYS A 88 9.89 -1.48 -9.80
CA CYS A 88 10.50 -0.26 -9.24
C CYS A 88 10.98 -0.46 -7.79
N LYS A 89 10.50 -1.50 -7.11
CA LYS A 89 10.76 -1.79 -5.68
C LYS A 89 10.41 -0.61 -4.77
N THR A 90 9.25 -0.01 -5.03
CA THR A 90 8.72 1.12 -4.27
C THR A 90 7.21 1.06 -4.16
N SER A 91 6.66 1.74 -3.15
CA SER A 91 5.23 2.02 -3.09
C SER A 91 4.83 2.98 -4.22
N ILE A 92 3.60 2.83 -4.69
CA ILE A 92 2.99 3.71 -5.69
C ILE A 92 1.70 4.29 -5.14
N SER A 93 1.31 5.46 -5.65
CA SER A 93 0.05 6.10 -5.27
C SER A 93 -1.15 5.39 -5.93
N ASP A 94 -2.33 5.55 -5.36
CA ASP A 94 -3.56 4.96 -5.92
C ASP A 94 -3.85 5.51 -7.34
N ALA A 95 -3.43 6.74 -7.63
CA ALA A 95 -3.58 7.37 -8.95
C ALA A 95 -2.73 6.69 -10.04
N GLU A 96 -1.69 5.95 -9.67
CA GLU A 96 -0.80 5.23 -10.59
C GLU A 96 -1.25 3.78 -10.84
N VAL A 97 -2.29 3.32 -10.12
CA VAL A 97 -2.80 1.95 -10.23
C VAL A 97 -3.79 1.89 -11.38
N VAL A 98 -3.54 0.99 -12.32
CA VAL A 98 -4.46 0.67 -13.40
C VAL A 98 -5.11 -0.68 -13.09
N PHE A 99 -6.43 -0.68 -12.97
CA PHE A 99 -7.20 -1.90 -12.75
C PHE A 99 -7.52 -2.55 -14.09
N GLU A 100 -7.23 -3.84 -14.21
CA GLU A 100 -7.55 -4.65 -15.38
C GLU A 100 -8.43 -5.82 -14.93
N GLU A 101 -9.52 -6.04 -15.64
CA GLU A 101 -10.34 -7.24 -15.46
C GLU A 101 -9.62 -8.44 -16.07
N LYS A 102 -9.51 -9.52 -15.29
CA LYS A 102 -8.93 -10.79 -15.73
C LYS A 102 -9.86 -11.92 -15.33
N GLU A 103 -10.05 -12.86 -16.22
CA GLU A 103 -10.74 -14.10 -15.90
C GLU A 103 -9.95 -14.84 -14.80
N GLY A 104 -10.69 -15.28 -13.78
CA GLY A 104 -10.14 -15.97 -12.63
C GLY A 104 -11.14 -16.98 -12.07
N SER A 105 -10.70 -17.71 -11.04
CA SER A 105 -11.56 -18.65 -10.33
C SER A 105 -11.76 -18.18 -8.91
N PHE A 106 -12.95 -18.47 -8.38
CA PHE A 106 -13.28 -18.21 -6.98
C PHE A 106 -13.26 -19.55 -6.26
N TRP A 107 -12.22 -19.76 -5.43
CA TRP A 107 -11.96 -21.03 -4.74
C TRP A 107 -12.67 -21.06 -3.41
N HIS A 108 -13.47 -22.08 -3.17
CA HIS A 108 -14.16 -22.33 -1.90
C HIS A 108 -13.37 -23.27 -1.03
N LEU A 109 -13.01 -22.81 0.17
CA LEU A 109 -12.21 -23.52 1.14
C LEU A 109 -13.03 -23.75 2.42
N ARG A 110 -13.00 -24.95 2.97
CA ARG A 110 -13.69 -25.29 4.21
C ARG A 110 -12.71 -25.39 5.36
N TYR A 111 -12.93 -24.56 6.37
CA TYR A 111 -12.15 -24.54 7.60
C TYR A 111 -12.97 -25.20 8.70
N PRO A 112 -12.61 -26.43 9.14
CA PRO A 112 -13.33 -27.11 10.20
C PRO A 112 -13.27 -26.33 11.51
N LEU A 113 -14.39 -26.27 12.23
CA LEU A 113 -14.40 -25.72 13.57
C LEU A 113 -13.64 -26.67 14.51
N SER A 114 -12.84 -26.11 15.43
CA SER A 114 -12.01 -26.90 16.33
C SER A 114 -12.84 -27.74 17.34
N ASP A 115 -14.09 -27.34 17.60
CA ASP A 115 -15.02 -28.08 18.42
C ASP A 115 -15.72 -29.25 17.68
N GLY A 116 -15.42 -29.44 16.40
CA GLY A 116 -16.01 -30.49 15.56
C GLY A 116 -17.47 -30.27 15.18
N SER A 117 -18.08 -29.13 15.50
CA SER A 117 -19.50 -28.84 15.23
C SER A 117 -19.84 -28.54 13.77
N GLY A 118 -18.83 -28.40 12.90
CA GLY A 118 -19.02 -28.11 11.49
C GLY A 118 -17.81 -27.44 10.85
N TYR A 119 -18.06 -26.56 9.91
CA TYR A 119 -17.02 -25.80 9.23
C TYR A 119 -17.51 -24.41 8.85
N ILE A 120 -16.59 -23.48 8.62
CA ILE A 120 -16.86 -22.22 7.96
C ILE A 120 -16.31 -22.29 6.52
N GLU A 121 -17.08 -21.81 5.55
CA GLU A 121 -16.68 -21.80 4.15
C GLU A 121 -16.19 -20.40 3.77
N LEU A 122 -14.99 -20.34 3.23
CA LEU A 122 -14.34 -19.12 2.74
C LEU A 122 -14.24 -19.18 1.21
N ALA A 123 -14.36 -18.04 0.55
CA ALA A 123 -14.12 -17.93 -0.87
C ALA A 123 -12.98 -16.95 -1.15
N THR A 124 -12.03 -17.35 -1.98
CA THR A 124 -10.86 -16.54 -2.32
C THR A 124 -10.46 -16.70 -3.78
N THR A 125 -9.92 -15.65 -4.37
CA THR A 125 -9.29 -15.69 -5.69
C THR A 125 -7.82 -16.11 -5.63
N ARG A 126 -7.22 -16.18 -4.43
CA ARG A 126 -5.81 -16.49 -4.20
C ARG A 126 -5.67 -17.58 -3.13
N PRO A 127 -5.93 -18.86 -3.47
CA PRO A 127 -5.94 -19.95 -2.49
C PRO A 127 -4.56 -20.19 -1.85
N GLU A 128 -3.48 -19.77 -2.50
CA GLU A 128 -2.11 -19.87 -1.97
C GLU A 128 -1.89 -19.07 -0.68
N THR A 129 -2.67 -18.00 -0.46
CA THR A 129 -2.56 -17.18 0.76
C THR A 129 -3.03 -17.91 2.01
N MET A 130 -3.86 -18.95 1.86
CA MET A 130 -4.38 -19.75 2.95
C MET A 130 -3.31 -20.22 3.93
N LEU A 131 -2.14 -20.61 3.41
CA LEU A 131 -1.04 -21.14 4.25
C LEU A 131 -0.51 -20.10 5.27
N GLY A 132 -0.75 -18.82 5.02
CA GLY A 132 -0.37 -17.71 5.90
C GLY A 132 -1.50 -17.16 6.77
N ASP A 133 -2.70 -17.77 6.76
CA ASP A 133 -3.84 -17.24 7.49
C ASP A 133 -3.61 -17.26 9.01
N THR A 134 -4.04 -16.18 9.65
CA THR A 134 -3.93 -15.97 11.10
C THR A 134 -5.27 -15.83 11.78
N ALA A 135 -6.32 -15.52 11.03
CA ALA A 135 -7.69 -15.42 11.51
C ALA A 135 -8.70 -15.58 10.38
N VAL A 136 -9.94 -15.90 10.72
CA VAL A 136 -11.10 -15.76 9.86
C VAL A 136 -11.92 -14.59 10.36
N ALA A 137 -12.26 -13.64 9.49
CA ALA A 137 -13.07 -12.49 9.82
C ALA A 137 -14.48 -12.62 9.25
N VAL A 138 -15.47 -12.21 10.02
CA VAL A 138 -16.88 -12.14 9.63
C VAL A 138 -17.45 -10.78 10.04
N HIS A 139 -18.51 -10.32 9.36
CA HIS A 139 -19.13 -9.06 9.76
C HIS A 139 -19.85 -9.21 11.11
N PRO A 140 -19.74 -8.23 12.04
CA PRO A 140 -20.35 -8.31 13.38
C PRO A 140 -21.87 -8.47 13.35
N ASP A 141 -22.53 -7.94 12.33
CA ASP A 141 -23.99 -7.98 12.17
C ASP A 141 -24.47 -9.14 11.30
N ASP A 142 -23.59 -10.04 10.86
CA ASP A 142 -23.98 -11.19 10.07
C ASP A 142 -24.50 -12.32 10.96
N GLU A 143 -25.82 -12.50 10.96
CA GLU A 143 -26.51 -13.50 11.79
C GLU A 143 -26.07 -14.95 11.48
N ARG A 144 -25.52 -15.22 10.28
CA ARG A 144 -25.02 -16.55 9.89
C ARG A 144 -23.82 -16.97 10.71
N TYR A 145 -22.97 -16.02 11.09
CA TYR A 145 -21.66 -16.25 11.70
C TYR A 145 -21.53 -15.68 13.11
N LYS A 146 -22.49 -14.91 13.58
CA LYS A 146 -22.47 -14.23 14.89
C LYS A 146 -22.18 -15.19 16.06
N ALA A 147 -22.75 -16.38 16.01
CA ALA A 147 -22.54 -17.42 17.04
C ALA A 147 -21.15 -18.09 16.95
N LEU A 148 -20.39 -17.84 15.89
CA LEU A 148 -19.06 -18.41 15.68
C LEU A 148 -17.95 -17.44 16.10
N VAL A 149 -18.24 -16.15 16.29
CA VAL A 149 -17.26 -15.16 16.74
C VAL A 149 -16.67 -15.56 18.09
N GLY A 150 -15.36 -15.56 18.20
CA GLY A 150 -14.62 -15.99 19.38
C GLY A 150 -14.33 -17.50 19.43
N LYS A 151 -14.91 -18.31 18.55
CA LYS A 151 -14.48 -19.70 18.34
C LYS A 151 -13.22 -19.75 17.48
N THR A 152 -12.70 -20.97 17.31
CA THR A 152 -11.52 -21.24 16.49
C THR A 152 -11.82 -22.24 15.39
N VAL A 153 -11.05 -22.14 14.30
CA VAL A 153 -11.06 -23.08 13.18
C VAL A 153 -9.69 -23.69 12.99
N ILE A 154 -9.65 -24.86 12.39
CA ILE A 154 -8.40 -25.51 11.99
C ILE A 154 -8.05 -25.10 10.56
N LEU A 155 -6.91 -24.46 10.39
CA LEU A 155 -6.38 -24.10 9.08
C LEU A 155 -6.04 -25.38 8.30
N PRO A 156 -6.68 -25.63 7.15
CA PRO A 156 -6.44 -26.82 6.36
C PRO A 156 -4.96 -26.95 5.96
N LEU A 157 -4.47 -28.17 5.80
CA LEU A 157 -3.08 -28.53 5.46
C LEU A 157 -2.04 -28.18 6.52
N VAL A 158 -2.17 -27.03 7.18
CA VAL A 158 -1.23 -26.57 8.23
C VAL A 158 -1.57 -27.14 9.59
N ASN A 159 -2.85 -27.51 9.83
CA ASN A 159 -3.39 -28.00 11.09
C ASN A 159 -3.17 -27.02 12.27
N LYS A 160 -3.13 -25.74 11.97
CA LYS A 160 -3.00 -24.66 12.95
C LYS A 160 -4.39 -24.16 13.35
N GLU A 161 -4.59 -23.97 14.64
CA GLU A 161 -5.80 -23.34 15.16
C GLU A 161 -5.71 -21.81 15.01
N ILE A 162 -6.74 -21.19 14.41
CA ILE A 162 -6.84 -19.75 14.20
C ILE A 162 -8.21 -19.24 14.64
N PRO A 163 -8.32 -18.01 15.21
CA PRO A 163 -9.56 -17.48 15.72
C PRO A 163 -10.52 -16.99 14.62
N ILE A 164 -11.81 -17.01 14.96
CA ILE A 164 -12.86 -16.30 14.23
C ILE A 164 -13.09 -14.95 14.91
N ILE A 165 -12.92 -13.85 14.17
CA ILE A 165 -13.04 -12.50 14.68
C ILE A 165 -14.17 -11.74 13.99
N ALA A 166 -14.70 -10.71 14.64
CA ALA A 166 -15.65 -9.79 14.05
C ALA A 166 -14.88 -8.57 13.48
N ASP A 167 -15.15 -8.23 12.22
CA ASP A 167 -14.56 -7.03 11.58
C ASP A 167 -15.58 -6.40 10.63
N SER A 168 -15.90 -5.14 10.83
CA SER A 168 -16.82 -4.37 9.98
C SER A 168 -16.31 -4.12 8.56
N TYR A 169 -15.05 -4.42 8.28
CA TYR A 169 -14.47 -4.36 6.93
C TYR A 169 -15.00 -5.49 6.02
N VAL A 170 -15.52 -6.57 6.59
CA VAL A 170 -16.06 -7.71 5.83
C VAL A 170 -17.41 -7.35 5.23
N GLU A 171 -17.55 -7.49 3.92
CA GLU A 171 -18.82 -7.31 3.22
C GLU A 171 -19.66 -8.59 3.31
N GLN A 172 -20.88 -8.50 3.88
CA GLN A 172 -21.76 -9.66 4.11
C GLN A 172 -22.20 -10.36 2.81
N ASP A 173 -22.38 -9.57 1.75
CA ASP A 173 -22.92 -10.05 0.48
C ASP A 173 -21.81 -10.43 -0.53
N PHE A 174 -20.54 -10.26 -0.17
CA PHE A 174 -19.42 -10.64 -1.01
C PHE A 174 -18.95 -12.07 -0.71
N GLY A 175 -18.99 -12.92 -1.74
CA GLY A 175 -18.57 -14.32 -1.62
C GLY A 175 -19.42 -15.09 -0.61
N THR A 176 -18.75 -15.64 0.41
CA THR A 176 -19.43 -16.36 1.51
C THR A 176 -19.77 -15.46 2.70
N GLY A 177 -19.33 -14.20 2.69
CA GLY A 177 -19.43 -13.29 3.84
C GLY A 177 -18.40 -13.58 4.94
N ALA A 178 -17.46 -14.49 4.70
CA ALA A 178 -16.34 -14.78 5.58
C ALA A 178 -15.02 -14.63 4.81
N VAL A 179 -14.03 -14.00 5.41
CA VAL A 179 -12.75 -13.67 4.78
C VAL A 179 -11.59 -14.16 5.64
N SER A 180 -10.55 -14.70 5.03
CA SER A 180 -9.32 -15.04 5.73
C SER A 180 -8.36 -13.86 5.81
N TYR A 181 -7.69 -13.71 6.93
CA TYR A 181 -6.68 -12.69 7.17
C TYR A 181 -5.32 -13.34 7.39
N THR A 182 -4.34 -12.94 6.59
CA THR A 182 -2.94 -13.34 6.78
C THR A 182 -2.25 -12.54 7.88
N HIS A 183 -2.77 -11.34 8.21
CA HIS A 183 -2.35 -10.55 9.38
C HIS A 183 -3.53 -9.74 9.89
N LEU A 184 -3.63 -9.64 11.20
CA LEU A 184 -4.64 -8.83 11.85
C LEU A 184 -4.27 -7.35 11.74
N ARG A 185 -5.26 -6.50 11.42
CA ARG A 185 -5.09 -5.06 11.61
C ARG A 185 -5.00 -4.78 13.11
N ALA A 186 -3.94 -4.11 13.50
CA ALA A 186 -3.82 -3.57 14.84
C ALA A 186 -4.73 -2.35 15.02
#